data_306a072b3078ade1eadcd7f18f875cdb
#
_entry.id   306a072b3078ade1eadcd7f18f875cdb
#
_cell.length_a   1.000
_cell.length_b   1.000
_cell.length_c   1.000
_cell.angle_alpha   90.00
_cell.angle_beta   90.00
_cell.angle_gamma   90.00
#
_symmetry.space_group_name_H-M   'P 1'
#
loop_
_entity.id
_entity.type
_entity.pdbx_description
1 polymer ?
#
loop_
_entity_poly.entity_id
_entity_poly.type
_entity_poly.pdbx_seq_one_letter_code
_entity_poly.pdbx_strand_id
1 'polypeptide(L)'
;MSAVLDIAEAVAGTLEDYHAEVLFFPEFELRDIEEMKVIVVPLSEEYKPLSRTQHEEILKVQVGFLKRGGEDELPELLRTVEGLGLGFLNRQLAGATCVGVAYTPIYSPEHLRERNQFTSVIELAFKQFR
;
A
#
# COMPACT_ATOMS: atom_id res chain seq x y z
N MET A 1 -20.42 5.99 3.78
CA MET A 1 -19.65 4.85 3.29
C MET A 1 -18.63 5.31 2.28
N SER A 2 -17.38 4.93 2.45
CA SER A 2 -16.32 5.37 1.55
C SER A 2 -15.73 4.16 0.82
N ALA A 3 -15.78 4.18 -0.51
CA ALA A 3 -15.27 3.09 -1.34
C ALA A 3 -13.76 2.91 -1.16
N VAL A 4 -13.00 4.01 -1.17
CA VAL A 4 -11.54 3.93 -1.00
C VAL A 4 -11.16 3.50 0.41
N LEU A 5 -11.93 3.89 1.43
CA LEU A 5 -11.68 3.45 2.81
C LEU A 5 -11.96 1.95 2.96
N ASP A 6 -13.03 1.45 2.34
CA ASP A 6 -13.35 0.02 2.36
C ASP A 6 -12.23 -0.81 1.72
N ILE A 7 -11.66 -0.33 0.62
CA ILE A 7 -10.50 -0.96 -0.02
C ILE A 7 -9.27 -0.91 0.90
N ALA A 8 -9.01 0.25 1.51
CA ALA A 8 -7.87 0.40 2.42
C ALA A 8 -7.96 -0.57 3.60
N GLU A 9 -9.15 -0.71 4.18
CA GLU A 9 -9.40 -1.66 5.27
C GLU A 9 -9.22 -3.11 4.81
N ALA A 10 -9.68 -3.44 3.59
CA ALA A 10 -9.49 -4.78 3.04
C ALA A 10 -8.02 -5.08 2.77
N VAL A 11 -7.25 -4.11 2.27
CA VAL A 11 -5.80 -4.24 2.08
C VAL A 11 -5.11 -4.46 3.42
N ALA A 12 -5.44 -3.66 4.43
CA ALA A 12 -4.88 -3.82 5.77
C ALA A 12 -5.20 -5.21 6.34
N GLY A 13 -6.41 -5.72 6.10
CA GLY A 13 -6.81 -7.05 6.54
C GLY A 13 -5.97 -8.17 5.91
N THR A 14 -5.58 -8.04 4.65
CA THR A 14 -4.70 -9.03 4.01
C THR A 14 -3.27 -8.99 4.54
N LEU A 15 -2.89 -7.89 5.17
CA LEU A 15 -1.55 -7.68 5.72
C LEU A 15 -1.54 -7.69 7.26
N GLU A 16 -2.55 -8.29 7.88
CA GLU A 16 -2.68 -8.31 9.34
C GLU A 16 -1.51 -8.99 10.04
N ASP A 17 -0.84 -9.95 9.38
CA ASP A 17 0.36 -10.61 9.93
C ASP A 17 1.51 -9.63 10.17
N TYR A 18 1.47 -8.49 9.51
CA TYR A 18 2.45 -7.41 9.67
C TYR A 18 1.91 -6.26 10.53
N HIS A 19 0.79 -6.49 11.21
CA HIS A 19 0.11 -5.47 12.04
C HIS A 19 -0.22 -4.21 11.25
N ALA A 20 -0.75 -4.40 10.02
CA ALA A 20 -1.12 -3.29 9.14
C ALA A 20 -2.23 -2.46 9.75
N GLU A 21 -2.11 -1.15 9.60
CA GLU A 21 -3.03 -0.19 10.19
C GLU A 21 -3.40 0.87 9.14
N VAL A 22 -4.66 1.28 9.11
CA VAL A 22 -5.12 2.33 8.20
C VAL A 22 -4.91 3.67 8.85
N LEU A 23 -4.17 4.56 8.19
CA LEU A 23 -3.96 5.94 8.61
C LEU A 23 -4.44 6.89 7.51
N PHE A 24 -4.80 8.11 7.88
CA PHE A 24 -5.30 9.10 6.93
C PHE A 24 -4.21 10.00 6.34
N PHE A 25 -3.01 9.91 6.85
CA PHE A 25 -1.84 10.56 6.25
C PHE A 25 -0.62 9.67 6.44
N PRO A 26 0.34 9.75 5.50
CA PRO A 26 1.54 8.93 5.60
C PRO A 26 2.39 9.42 6.77
N GLU A 27 2.64 8.52 7.71
CA GLU A 27 3.58 8.72 8.79
C GLU A 27 4.73 7.75 8.60
N PHE A 28 5.89 8.26 8.18
CA PHE A 28 7.06 7.45 7.90
C PHE A 28 8.16 7.67 8.93
N GLU A 29 7.80 8.07 10.13
CA GLU A 29 8.74 8.18 11.23
C GLU A 29 8.62 6.97 12.15
N LEU A 30 9.72 6.29 12.34
CA LEU A 30 9.77 5.15 13.23
C LEU A 30 10.39 5.55 14.56
N ARG A 31 9.67 5.21 15.64
CA ARG A 31 10.21 5.24 16.98
C ARG A 31 10.19 3.78 17.44
N ASP A 32 11.31 3.22 17.78
CA ASP A 32 11.43 1.92 18.45
C ASP A 32 10.70 0.74 17.78
N ILE A 33 10.69 0.67 16.44
CA ILE A 33 10.07 -0.44 15.73
C ILE A 33 11.15 -1.43 15.29
N GLU A 34 11.19 -2.59 15.91
CA GLU A 34 12.12 -3.65 15.56
C GLU A 34 11.59 -4.53 14.44
N GLU A 35 10.27 -4.67 14.35
CA GLU A 35 9.61 -5.45 13.30
C GLU A 35 9.10 -4.55 12.20
N MET A 36 8.84 -5.13 11.03
CA MET A 36 8.25 -4.38 9.92
C MET A 36 6.86 -3.88 10.28
N LYS A 37 6.63 -2.59 10.11
CA LYS A 37 5.32 -1.99 10.26
C LYS A 37 4.74 -1.67 8.89
N VAL A 38 3.45 -1.91 8.74
CA VAL A 38 2.72 -1.63 7.51
C VAL A 38 1.65 -0.59 7.79
N ILE A 39 1.63 0.44 6.96
CA ILE A 39 0.66 1.53 7.05
C ILE A 39 -0.10 1.60 5.72
N VAL A 40 -1.43 1.63 5.79
CA VAL A 40 -2.28 1.73 4.61
C VAL A 40 -3.01 3.07 4.64
N VAL A 41 -2.86 3.85 3.57
CA VAL A 41 -3.45 5.19 3.46
C VAL A 41 -4.35 5.25 2.24
N PRO A 42 -5.66 5.57 2.39
CA PRO A 42 -6.51 5.83 1.23
C PRO A 42 -6.01 7.09 0.52
N LEU A 43 -5.82 7.01 -0.79
CA LEU A 43 -5.12 8.04 -1.53
C LEU A 43 -6.01 8.86 -2.45
N SER A 44 -6.81 8.21 -3.31
CA SER A 44 -7.66 8.92 -4.26
C SER A 44 -8.81 8.09 -4.78
N GLU A 45 -9.84 8.79 -5.25
CA GLU A 45 -10.96 8.19 -5.98
C GLU A 45 -11.16 8.97 -7.27
N GLU A 46 -11.37 8.27 -8.37
CA GLU A 46 -11.65 8.87 -9.66
C GLU A 46 -12.83 8.14 -10.31
N TYR A 47 -13.77 8.88 -10.86
CA TYR A 47 -14.95 8.32 -11.51
C TYR A 47 -14.98 8.75 -12.96
N LYS A 48 -15.23 7.79 -13.87
CA LYS A 48 -15.37 8.05 -15.30
C LYS A 48 -16.70 7.49 -15.78
N PRO A 49 -17.51 8.28 -16.50
CA PRO A 49 -18.78 7.77 -17.03
C PRO A 49 -18.51 6.76 -18.14
N LEU A 50 -19.26 5.66 -18.12
CA LEU A 50 -19.27 4.66 -19.19
C LEU A 50 -20.57 4.74 -19.97
N SER A 51 -21.69 5.01 -19.28
CA SER A 51 -23.01 5.16 -19.84
C SER A 51 -23.84 6.04 -18.91
N ARG A 52 -25.13 6.18 -19.20
CA ARG A 52 -26.02 6.96 -18.32
C ARG A 52 -26.20 6.34 -16.94
N THR A 53 -26.02 5.02 -16.83
CA THR A 53 -26.32 4.28 -15.61
C THR A 53 -25.09 3.64 -14.99
N GLN A 54 -23.95 3.67 -15.69
CA GLN A 54 -22.72 3.04 -15.21
C GLN A 54 -21.54 3.98 -15.26
N HIS A 55 -20.66 3.84 -14.28
CA HIS A 55 -19.40 4.55 -14.26
C HIS A 55 -18.28 3.61 -13.80
N GLU A 56 -17.07 3.95 -14.19
CA GLU A 56 -15.85 3.30 -13.78
C GLU A 56 -15.29 4.06 -12.58
N GLU A 57 -14.93 3.34 -11.53
CA GLU A 57 -14.27 3.91 -10.37
C GLU A 57 -12.83 3.40 -10.29
N ILE A 58 -11.88 4.32 -10.13
CA ILE A 58 -10.49 4.00 -9.89
C ILE A 58 -10.14 4.48 -8.49
N LEU A 59 -9.78 3.54 -7.63
CA LEU A 59 -9.53 3.77 -6.22
C LEU A 59 -8.06 3.46 -5.94
N LYS A 60 -7.33 4.44 -5.43
CA LYS A 60 -5.91 4.26 -5.14
C LYS A 60 -5.65 4.25 -3.65
N VAL A 61 -4.80 3.33 -3.24
CA VAL A 61 -4.39 3.14 -1.86
C VAL A 61 -2.87 3.07 -1.82
N GLN A 62 -2.28 3.74 -0.85
CA GLN A 62 -0.84 3.71 -0.63
C GLN A 62 -0.53 2.78 0.53
N VAL A 63 0.46 1.92 0.37
CA VAL A 63 0.93 1.02 1.42
C VAL A 63 2.39 1.32 1.72
N GLY A 64 2.68 1.72 2.95
CA GLY A 64 4.03 1.96 3.40
C GLY A 64 4.55 0.79 4.22
N PHE A 65 5.76 0.33 3.92
CA PHE A 65 6.47 -0.69 4.66
C PHE A 65 7.66 -0.05 5.35
N LEU A 66 7.72 -0.15 6.66
CA LEU A 66 8.70 0.54 7.48
C LEU A 66 9.39 -0.46 8.40
N LYS A 67 10.71 -0.39 8.46
CA LYS A 67 11.48 -1.20 9.40
C LYS A 67 12.74 -0.47 9.82
N ARG A 68 13.06 -0.49 11.10
CA ARG A 68 14.29 0.09 11.62
C ARG A 68 15.48 -0.78 11.19
N GLY A 69 16.57 -0.12 10.79
CA GLY A 69 17.73 -0.80 10.24
C GLY A 69 17.48 -1.18 8.78
N GLY A 70 17.87 -2.38 8.41
CA GLY A 70 17.55 -2.95 7.12
C GLY A 70 18.65 -2.94 6.09
N GLU A 71 19.80 -2.29 6.34
CA GLU A 71 20.90 -2.28 5.38
C GLU A 71 21.43 -3.69 5.11
N ASP A 72 21.64 -4.48 6.18
CA ASP A 72 22.12 -5.85 6.07
C ASP A 72 21.03 -6.81 5.56
N GLU A 73 19.77 -6.45 5.76
CA GLU A 73 18.60 -7.25 5.36
C GLU A 73 17.97 -6.78 4.06
N LEU A 74 18.55 -5.76 3.39
CA LEU A 74 17.93 -5.11 2.24
C LEU A 74 17.50 -6.08 1.14
N PRO A 75 18.33 -7.05 0.71
CA PRO A 75 17.88 -7.99 -0.32
C PRO A 75 16.63 -8.77 0.06
N GLU A 76 16.52 -9.21 1.31
CA GLU A 76 15.35 -9.95 1.79
C GLU A 76 14.12 -9.06 1.92
N LEU A 77 14.32 -7.84 2.43
CA LEU A 77 13.24 -6.87 2.54
C LEU A 77 12.67 -6.50 1.17
N LEU A 78 13.52 -6.30 0.17
CA LEU A 78 13.08 -6.02 -1.19
C LEU A 78 12.27 -7.18 -1.76
N ARG A 79 12.73 -8.41 -1.57
CA ARG A 79 11.97 -9.59 -2.02
C ARG A 79 10.62 -9.68 -1.33
N THR A 80 10.57 -9.39 -0.05
CA THR A 80 9.33 -9.43 0.72
C THR A 80 8.33 -8.40 0.19
N VAL A 81 8.73 -7.14 0.05
CA VAL A 81 7.82 -6.09 -0.41
C VAL A 81 7.42 -6.28 -1.86
N GLU A 82 8.33 -6.76 -2.72
CA GLU A 82 8.01 -7.08 -4.10
C GLU A 82 6.97 -8.20 -4.17
N GLY A 83 7.15 -9.26 -3.39
CA GLY A 83 6.21 -10.38 -3.35
C GLY A 83 4.84 -9.97 -2.81
N LEU A 84 4.81 -9.14 -1.77
CA LEU A 84 3.55 -8.65 -1.20
C LEU A 84 2.80 -7.78 -2.21
N GLY A 85 3.49 -6.87 -2.89
CA GLY A 85 2.87 -6.02 -3.89
C GLY A 85 2.35 -6.82 -5.09
N LEU A 86 3.18 -7.73 -5.59
CA LEU A 86 2.80 -8.55 -6.73
C LEU A 86 1.60 -9.45 -6.40
N GLY A 87 1.48 -9.88 -5.16
CA GLY A 87 0.35 -10.68 -4.69
C GLY A 87 -0.99 -9.94 -4.75
N PHE A 88 -1.00 -8.61 -4.82
CA PHE A 88 -2.24 -7.84 -4.98
C PHE A 88 -2.70 -7.77 -6.43
N LEU A 89 -1.80 -7.91 -7.39
CA LEU A 89 -2.16 -7.77 -8.80
C LEU A 89 -3.24 -8.76 -9.21
N ASN A 90 -4.32 -8.27 -9.83
CA ASN A 90 -5.52 -9.03 -10.20
C ASN A 90 -6.36 -9.54 -9.02
N ARG A 91 -6.01 -9.20 -7.80
CA ARG A 91 -6.77 -9.63 -6.63
C ARG A 91 -8.04 -8.79 -6.47
N GLN A 92 -9.13 -9.44 -6.10
CA GLN A 92 -10.40 -8.77 -5.80
C GLN A 92 -10.52 -8.52 -4.31
N LEU A 93 -10.77 -7.27 -3.94
CA LEU A 93 -10.99 -6.85 -2.55
C LEU A 93 -12.13 -5.84 -2.52
N ALA A 94 -13.07 -6.05 -1.60
CA ALA A 94 -14.22 -5.15 -1.38
C ALA A 94 -14.97 -4.82 -2.69
N GLY A 95 -15.06 -5.79 -3.62
CA GLY A 95 -15.77 -5.63 -4.88
C GLY A 95 -14.96 -4.99 -6.02
N ALA A 96 -13.71 -4.62 -5.78
CA ALA A 96 -12.85 -4.03 -6.79
C ALA A 96 -11.67 -4.95 -7.12
N THR A 97 -11.13 -4.81 -8.32
CA THR A 97 -9.98 -5.60 -8.79
C THR A 97 -8.74 -4.73 -8.82
N CYS A 98 -7.64 -5.23 -8.27
CA CYS A 98 -6.36 -4.54 -8.33
C CYS A 98 -5.81 -4.63 -9.75
N VAL A 99 -5.70 -3.47 -10.41
CA VAL A 99 -5.26 -3.37 -11.80
C VAL A 99 -3.87 -2.76 -11.95
N GLY A 100 -3.28 -2.32 -10.86
CA GLY A 100 -1.94 -1.74 -10.92
C GLY A 100 -1.24 -1.80 -9.57
N VAL A 101 0.06 -2.06 -9.63
CA VAL A 101 0.96 -2.06 -8.48
C VAL A 101 2.20 -1.27 -8.90
N ALA A 102 2.51 -0.21 -8.17
CA ALA A 102 3.69 0.61 -8.46
C ALA A 102 4.44 0.90 -7.16
N TYR A 103 5.76 0.81 -7.21
CA TYR A 103 6.62 1.13 -6.07
C TYR A 103 7.17 2.55 -6.24
N THR A 104 6.89 3.42 -5.28
CA THR A 104 7.23 4.85 -5.38
C THR A 104 7.67 5.43 -4.03
N PRO A 105 8.87 5.10 -3.53
CA PRO A 105 9.92 4.24 -4.11
C PRO A 105 9.83 2.80 -3.61
N ILE A 106 10.57 1.90 -4.26
CA ILE A 106 10.71 0.53 -3.75
C ILE A 106 11.50 0.52 -2.44
N TYR A 107 12.45 1.44 -2.28
CA TYR A 107 13.02 1.79 -0.99
C TYR A 107 13.60 3.19 -1.06
N SER A 108 13.72 3.85 0.10
CA SER A 108 14.30 5.18 0.20
C SER A 108 15.76 5.10 0.64
N PRO A 109 16.73 5.34 -0.27
CA PRO A 109 18.14 5.37 0.12
C PRO A 109 18.45 6.44 1.17
N GLU A 110 17.73 7.55 1.12
CA GLU A 110 17.89 8.65 2.06
C GLU A 110 17.50 8.23 3.49
N HIS A 111 16.34 7.58 3.65
CA HIS A 111 15.92 7.09 4.96
C HIS A 111 16.86 6.02 5.48
N LEU A 112 17.35 5.14 4.60
CA LEU A 112 18.27 4.09 4.99
C LEU A 112 19.59 4.68 5.51
N ARG A 113 20.12 5.68 4.81
CA ARG A 113 21.38 6.32 5.15
C ARG A 113 21.28 7.25 6.34
N GLU A 114 20.26 8.11 6.38
CA GLU A 114 20.14 9.17 7.38
C GLU A 114 19.42 8.75 8.65
N ARG A 115 18.48 7.82 8.53
CA ARG A 115 17.62 7.40 9.65
C ARG A 115 17.82 5.94 10.06
N ASN A 116 18.66 5.20 9.35
CA ASN A 116 18.82 3.77 9.53
C ASN A 116 17.45 3.07 9.50
N GLN A 117 16.62 3.45 8.52
CA GLN A 117 15.24 3.00 8.38
C GLN A 117 14.99 2.55 6.95
N PHE A 118 14.48 1.31 6.81
CA PHE A 118 13.94 0.83 5.54
C PHE A 118 12.54 1.42 5.35
N THR A 119 12.32 2.07 4.21
CA THR A 119 11.00 2.61 3.83
C THR A 119 10.70 2.20 2.40
N SER A 120 9.60 1.51 2.19
CA SER A 120 9.11 1.15 0.85
C SER A 120 7.66 1.60 0.73
N VAL A 121 7.29 2.14 -0.41
CA VAL A 121 5.94 2.64 -0.63
C VAL A 121 5.38 2.01 -1.89
N ILE A 122 4.21 1.39 -1.77
CA ILE A 122 3.48 0.82 -2.91
C ILE A 122 2.22 1.64 -3.13
N GLU A 123 1.93 1.95 -4.37
CA GLU A 123 0.64 2.49 -4.77
C GLU A 123 -0.15 1.39 -5.46
N LEU A 124 -1.32 1.07 -4.90
CA LEU A 124 -2.23 0.07 -5.44
C LEU A 124 -3.41 0.77 -6.10
N ALA A 125 -3.70 0.42 -7.34
CA ALA A 125 -4.86 0.94 -8.06
C ALA A 125 -5.91 -0.17 -8.20
N PHE A 126 -7.11 0.13 -7.73
CA PHE A 126 -8.25 -0.78 -7.82
C PHE A 126 -9.31 -0.20 -8.75
N LYS A 127 -9.96 -1.06 -9.51
CA LYS A 127 -10.99 -0.66 -10.45
C LYS A 127 -12.28 -1.43 -10.17
N GLN A 128 -13.40 -0.72 -10.17
CA GLN A 128 -14.73 -1.31 -10.11
C GLN A 128 -15.69 -0.54 -11.01
N PHE A 129 -16.79 -1.19 -11.34
CA PHE A 129 -17.85 -0.61 -12.16
C PHE A 129 -19.15 -0.59 -11.35
N ARG A 130 -19.86 0.52 -11.43
CA ARG A 130 -21.15 0.68 -10.76
C ARG A 130 -22.21 1.30 -11.64
#